data_d827f5ea87107a72f064d0acc24899c6
#
_entry.id   d827f5ea87107a72f064d0acc24899c6
#
_cell.length_a   1.000
_cell.length_b   1.000
_cell.length_c   1.000
_cell.angle_alpha   90.00
_cell.angle_beta   90.00
_cell.angle_gamma   90.00
#
_symmetry.space_group_name_H-M   'P 1'
#
loop_
_entity.id
_entity.type
_entity.pdbx_description
1 polymer ?
#
loop_
_entity_poly.entity_id
_entity_poly.type
_entity_poly.pdbx_seq_one_letter_code
_entity_poly.pdbx_strand_id
1 'polypeptide(L)'
;MRFKEKFAKQNFALAQILTLLAVLLISSCTQKVVDSSESQDVQDEFKLIEVKDRAGIAASEVLSFECELITQRPEVATPFCADFGVAIWDIKWSTWSAEGAEGTGIYKANDCDPDCASGNIFEEQVKLKMSGLHSDGSRFFLRYLNFRADSPLPLSNSKSGEWDVAEFYIESPWMR
;
A
#
# COMPACT_ATOMS: atom_id res chain seq x y z
N MET A 1 20.00 -7.52 83.91
CA MET A 1 20.84 -6.91 82.89
C MET A 1 21.13 -7.76 81.58
N ARG A 2 20.74 -9.05 81.54
CA ARG A 2 21.03 -9.93 80.37
C ARG A 2 19.96 -9.90 79.27
N PHE A 3 18.85 -9.32 79.47
CA PHE A 3 17.75 -9.34 78.50
C PHE A 3 17.89 -8.24 77.44
N LYS A 4 18.48 -7.09 77.72
CA LYS A 4 18.68 -5.99 76.83
C LYS A 4 19.79 -6.23 75.76
N GLU A 5 20.79 -7.03 76.14
CA GLU A 5 21.91 -7.35 75.19
C GLU A 5 21.48 -8.33 74.07
N LYS A 6 20.55 -9.25 74.40
CA LYS A 6 20.09 -10.18 73.33
C LYS A 6 19.22 -9.48 72.28
N PHE A 7 18.44 -8.49 72.66
CA PHE A 7 17.64 -7.72 71.67
C PHE A 7 18.50 -6.85 70.78
N ALA A 8 19.56 -6.26 71.31
CA ALA A 8 20.46 -5.41 70.52
C ALA A 8 21.23 -6.24 69.47
N LYS A 9 21.70 -7.44 69.81
CA LYS A 9 22.40 -8.33 68.89
C LYS A 9 21.48 -8.91 67.80
N GLN A 10 20.20 -9.16 68.12
CA GLN A 10 19.25 -9.71 67.19
C GLN A 10 18.83 -8.67 66.14
N ASN A 11 18.65 -7.41 66.55
CA ASN A 11 18.31 -6.30 65.63
C ASN A 11 19.48 -5.94 64.71
N PHE A 12 20.75 -6.10 65.18
CA PHE A 12 21.92 -5.83 64.37
C PHE A 12 22.11 -6.89 63.27
N ALA A 13 21.84 -8.16 63.58
CA ALA A 13 21.89 -9.25 62.60
C ALA A 13 20.80 -9.12 61.52
N LEU A 14 19.54 -8.72 61.91
CA LEU A 14 18.49 -8.47 60.97
C LEU A 14 18.79 -7.28 60.06
N ALA A 15 19.39 -6.21 60.58
CA ALA A 15 19.75 -5.04 59.78
C ALA A 15 20.82 -5.37 58.72
N GLN A 16 21.80 -6.22 59.08
CA GLN A 16 22.84 -6.66 58.12
C GLN A 16 22.28 -7.59 57.04
N ILE A 17 21.32 -8.45 57.34
CA ILE A 17 20.69 -9.31 56.34
C ILE A 17 19.84 -8.50 55.38
N LEU A 18 19.08 -7.48 55.85
CA LEU A 18 18.31 -6.60 54.97
C LEU A 18 19.19 -5.78 54.01
N THR A 19 20.36 -5.30 54.48
CA THR A 19 21.26 -4.55 53.61
C THR A 19 21.94 -5.43 52.55
N LEU A 20 22.27 -6.69 52.90
CA LEU A 20 22.78 -7.65 51.92
C LEU A 20 21.75 -8.05 50.84
N LEU A 21 20.50 -8.21 51.21
CA LEU A 21 19.40 -8.48 50.28
C LEU A 21 19.16 -7.28 49.34
N ALA A 22 19.25 -6.05 49.83
CA ALA A 22 19.07 -4.86 49.01
C ALA A 22 20.18 -4.69 47.95
N VAL A 23 21.42 -5.07 48.30
CA VAL A 23 22.56 -5.00 47.35
C VAL A 23 22.46 -6.08 46.26
N LEU A 24 21.89 -7.25 46.57
CA LEU A 24 21.68 -8.32 45.59
C LEU A 24 20.58 -8.00 44.57
N LEU A 25 19.59 -7.17 44.97
CA LEU A 25 18.51 -6.77 44.05
C LEU A 25 18.89 -5.66 43.07
N ILE A 26 19.95 -4.90 43.33
CA ILE A 26 20.44 -3.82 42.45
C ILE A 26 21.40 -4.38 41.40
N SER A 27 21.99 -5.57 41.62
CA SER A 27 22.95 -6.17 40.70
C SER A 27 22.34 -6.92 39.53
N SER A 28 21.01 -6.95 39.41
CA SER A 28 20.28 -7.73 38.39
C SER A 28 19.73 -6.91 37.23
N CYS A 29 20.06 -5.62 37.12
CA CYS A 29 19.64 -4.75 36.03
C CYS A 29 20.79 -4.08 35.29
N THR A 30 21.87 -4.81 35.04
CA THR A 30 22.67 -4.55 33.85
C THR A 30 22.07 -5.38 32.73
N GLN A 31 20.91 -4.96 32.23
CA GLN A 31 20.56 -5.24 30.84
C GLN A 31 21.72 -4.67 30.02
N LYS A 32 22.53 -5.61 29.51
CA LYS A 32 23.32 -5.35 28.34
C LYS A 32 22.36 -4.70 27.37
N VAL A 33 22.49 -3.42 27.14
CA VAL A 33 21.98 -2.79 25.91
C VAL A 33 22.67 -3.59 24.84
N VAL A 34 21.98 -4.60 24.33
CA VAL A 34 22.24 -5.14 23.01
C VAL A 34 22.03 -3.91 22.18
N ASP A 35 23.15 -3.33 21.75
CA ASP A 35 23.17 -2.45 20.62
C ASP A 35 22.37 -3.19 19.56
N SER A 36 21.10 -2.84 19.49
CA SER A 36 20.26 -3.17 18.36
C SER A 36 21.00 -2.44 17.27
N SER A 37 21.94 -3.17 16.64
CA SER A 37 22.34 -2.84 15.29
C SER A 37 21.01 -2.57 14.61
N GLU A 38 20.75 -1.31 14.45
CA GLU A 38 19.75 -0.73 13.57
C GLU A 38 19.83 -1.59 12.31
N SER A 39 19.03 -2.66 12.29
CA SER A 39 18.66 -3.25 11.04
C SER A 39 17.99 -2.07 10.35
N GLN A 40 18.78 -1.37 9.55
CA GLN A 40 18.27 -0.60 8.47
C GLN A 40 17.43 -1.63 7.71
N ASP A 41 16.14 -1.67 8.07
CA ASP A 41 15.10 -2.12 7.20
C ASP A 41 15.23 -1.20 6.00
N VAL A 42 16.10 -1.62 5.07
CA VAL A 42 16.11 -1.11 3.72
C VAL A 42 14.78 -1.62 3.17
N GLN A 43 13.71 -0.89 3.51
CA GLN A 43 12.46 -1.00 2.80
C GLN A 43 12.84 -0.62 1.38
N ASP A 44 13.03 -1.64 0.54
CA ASP A 44 13.17 -1.46 -0.90
C ASP A 44 11.88 -0.77 -1.33
N GLU A 45 11.94 0.55 -1.40
CA GLU A 45 10.82 1.39 -1.82
C GLU A 45 10.45 0.94 -3.23
N PHE A 46 9.25 0.38 -3.40
CA PHE A 46 8.76 -0.01 -4.71
C PHE A 46 8.77 1.22 -5.62
N LYS A 47 9.70 1.23 -6.55
CA LYS A 47 9.94 2.37 -7.42
C LYS A 47 9.73 1.99 -8.87
N LEU A 48 8.88 2.72 -9.53
CA LEU A 48 8.67 2.61 -10.98
C LEU A 48 9.52 3.65 -11.72
N ILE A 49 10.33 3.18 -12.66
CA ILE A 49 11.17 4.00 -13.52
C ILE A 49 10.60 3.98 -14.94
N GLU A 50 10.44 5.15 -15.56
CA GLU A 50 9.96 5.24 -16.94
C GLU A 50 10.91 4.55 -17.92
N VAL A 51 10.35 3.69 -18.77
CA VAL A 51 11.07 2.97 -19.81
C VAL A 51 10.93 3.70 -21.14
N LYS A 52 12.04 4.24 -21.65
CA LYS A 52 12.08 4.98 -22.93
C LYS A 52 12.34 4.06 -24.11
N ASP A 53 13.28 3.11 -23.96
CA ASP A 53 13.55 2.12 -25.00
C ASP A 53 12.65 0.91 -24.78
N ARG A 54 11.77 0.68 -25.74
CA ARG A 54 10.74 -0.36 -25.72
C ARG A 54 11.05 -1.52 -26.65
N ALA A 55 12.18 -1.44 -27.36
CA ALA A 55 12.57 -2.44 -28.35
C ALA A 55 12.72 -3.82 -27.69
N GLY A 56 12.10 -4.81 -28.29
CA GLY A 56 12.21 -6.21 -27.86
C GLY A 56 11.32 -6.61 -26.68
N ILE A 57 10.55 -5.69 -26.09
CA ILE A 57 9.60 -6.03 -25.00
C ILE A 57 8.36 -6.67 -25.63
N ALA A 58 8.11 -7.95 -25.30
CA ALA A 58 6.95 -8.66 -25.81
C ALA A 58 5.67 -8.18 -25.11
N ALA A 59 4.54 -8.22 -25.82
CA ALA A 59 3.23 -7.84 -25.28
C ALA A 59 2.84 -8.68 -24.04
N SER A 60 3.31 -9.93 -23.96
CA SER A 60 3.08 -10.83 -22.82
C SER A 60 3.86 -10.45 -21.56
N GLU A 61 4.87 -9.59 -21.68
CA GLU A 61 5.67 -9.10 -20.55
C GLU A 61 5.13 -7.80 -19.98
N VAL A 62 4.17 -7.18 -20.66
CA VAL A 62 3.58 -5.89 -20.28
C VAL A 62 2.37 -6.14 -19.36
N LEU A 63 2.45 -5.62 -18.15
CA LEU A 63 1.47 -5.73 -17.10
C LEU A 63 0.81 -4.36 -16.82
N SER A 64 -0.13 -4.33 -15.93
CA SER A 64 -0.72 -3.15 -15.31
C SER A 64 -1.25 -3.48 -13.93
N PHE A 65 -1.95 -2.55 -13.32
CA PHE A 65 -2.47 -2.66 -11.97
C PHE A 65 -4.00 -2.71 -12.02
N GLU A 66 -4.56 -3.59 -11.20
CA GLU A 66 -5.97 -3.63 -10.84
C GLU A 66 -6.04 -3.60 -9.31
N CYS A 67 -6.06 -2.40 -8.75
CA CYS A 67 -5.89 -2.17 -7.31
C CYS A 67 -4.63 -2.84 -6.75
N GLU A 68 -4.80 -3.85 -5.90
CA GLU A 68 -3.70 -4.59 -5.27
C GLU A 68 -3.12 -5.68 -6.17
N LEU A 69 -3.69 -5.90 -7.33
CA LEU A 69 -3.29 -6.97 -8.23
C LEU A 69 -2.42 -6.42 -9.36
N ILE A 70 -1.37 -7.17 -9.67
CA ILE A 70 -0.60 -6.99 -10.90
C ILE A 70 -1.14 -8.00 -11.91
N THR A 71 -1.64 -7.49 -13.02
CA THR A 71 -2.30 -8.32 -14.03
C THR A 71 -1.98 -7.84 -15.43
N GLN A 72 -2.24 -8.68 -16.40
CA GLN A 72 -2.22 -8.30 -17.80
C GLN A 72 -3.66 -8.06 -18.28
N ARG A 73 -3.90 -6.93 -18.95
CA ARG A 73 -5.22 -6.59 -19.50
C ARG A 73 -6.32 -6.58 -18.43
N PRO A 74 -6.23 -5.72 -17.40
CA PRO A 74 -7.23 -5.63 -16.35
C PRO A 74 -8.64 -5.47 -16.92
N GLU A 75 -9.61 -6.15 -16.32
CA GLU A 75 -11.03 -6.05 -16.72
C GLU A 75 -11.76 -4.93 -15.98
N VAL A 76 -11.15 -4.42 -14.90
CA VAL A 76 -11.65 -3.31 -14.10
C VAL A 76 -10.52 -2.32 -13.85
N ALA A 77 -10.85 -1.04 -13.79
CA ALA A 77 -9.94 0.01 -13.35
C ALA A 77 -10.68 1.00 -12.46
N THR A 78 -10.05 1.44 -11.38
CA THR A 78 -10.58 2.46 -10.45
C THR A 78 -9.44 3.26 -9.83
N PRO A 79 -9.64 4.56 -9.54
CA PRO A 79 -8.74 5.33 -8.73
C PRO A 79 -8.95 5.10 -7.21
N PHE A 80 -10.06 4.42 -6.82
CA PHE A 80 -10.46 4.22 -5.43
C PHE A 80 -10.72 2.74 -5.15
N CYS A 81 -9.68 2.04 -4.72
CA CYS A 81 -9.77 0.59 -4.52
C CYS A 81 -10.61 0.16 -3.30
N ALA A 82 -10.96 1.10 -2.40
CA ALA A 82 -11.69 0.76 -1.18
C ALA A 82 -13.20 0.61 -1.39
N ASP A 83 -13.82 1.46 -2.21
CA ASP A 83 -15.28 1.53 -2.32
C ASP A 83 -15.83 1.39 -3.74
N PHE A 84 -14.97 1.50 -4.75
CA PHE A 84 -15.37 1.46 -6.16
C PHE A 84 -16.50 2.45 -6.53
N GLY A 85 -16.62 3.55 -5.78
CA GLY A 85 -17.63 4.58 -6.05
C GLY A 85 -17.55 5.17 -7.45
N VAL A 86 -16.35 5.13 -8.05
CA VAL A 86 -16.09 5.41 -9.46
C VAL A 86 -15.16 4.35 -10.02
N ALA A 87 -15.55 3.68 -11.11
CA ALA A 87 -14.72 2.67 -11.76
C ALA A 87 -15.08 2.50 -13.24
N ILE A 88 -14.19 1.90 -14.01
CA ILE A 88 -14.44 1.42 -15.36
C ILE A 88 -14.49 -0.09 -15.31
N TRP A 89 -15.59 -0.66 -15.74
CA TRP A 89 -15.88 -2.09 -15.74
C TRP A 89 -15.97 -2.64 -17.16
N ASP A 90 -15.98 -3.96 -17.25
CA ASP A 90 -16.14 -4.70 -18.52
C ASP A 90 -15.15 -4.26 -19.60
N ILE A 91 -13.91 -3.99 -19.19
CA ILE A 91 -12.88 -3.51 -20.11
C ILE A 91 -12.56 -4.59 -21.13
N LYS A 92 -12.57 -4.20 -22.41
CA LYS A 92 -12.17 -5.04 -23.55
C LYS A 92 -11.02 -4.37 -24.28
N TRP A 93 -9.85 -4.94 -24.15
CA TRP A 93 -8.63 -4.44 -24.82
C TRP A 93 -8.58 -4.96 -26.25
N SER A 94 -8.47 -4.02 -27.20
CA SER A 94 -8.29 -4.33 -28.63
C SER A 94 -6.80 -4.47 -28.98
N THR A 95 -5.93 -3.69 -28.34
CA THR A 95 -4.47 -3.78 -28.45
C THR A 95 -3.83 -3.81 -27.08
N TRP A 96 -2.63 -4.41 -26.99
CA TRP A 96 -1.82 -4.43 -25.77
C TRP A 96 -0.36 -4.67 -26.11
N SER A 97 0.52 -3.71 -25.79
CA SER A 97 1.95 -3.77 -26.11
C SER A 97 2.76 -2.84 -25.21
N ALA A 98 4.08 -2.85 -25.35
CA ALA A 98 4.96 -1.90 -24.69
C ALA A 98 4.72 -0.44 -25.13
N GLU A 99 4.15 -0.23 -26.31
CA GLU A 99 3.80 1.11 -26.81
C GLU A 99 2.57 1.69 -26.12
N GLY A 100 1.73 0.83 -25.57
CA GLY A 100 0.48 1.17 -24.91
C GLY A 100 -0.61 0.16 -25.20
N ALA A 101 -1.82 0.47 -24.79
CA ALA A 101 -3.00 -0.34 -25.04
C ALA A 101 -4.19 0.53 -25.40
N GLU A 102 -5.13 -0.02 -26.18
CA GLU A 102 -6.39 0.61 -26.53
C GLU A 102 -7.54 -0.36 -26.27
N GLY A 103 -8.68 0.17 -25.85
CA GLY A 103 -9.86 -0.63 -25.53
C GLY A 103 -11.11 0.19 -25.34
N THR A 104 -12.13 -0.46 -24.80
CA THR A 104 -13.39 0.15 -24.40
C THR A 104 -13.83 -0.40 -23.05
N GLY A 105 -14.70 0.31 -22.33
CA GLY A 105 -15.26 -0.13 -21.07
C GLY A 105 -16.50 0.67 -20.70
N ILE A 106 -17.09 0.37 -19.56
CA ILE A 106 -18.22 1.08 -19.00
C ILE A 106 -17.75 1.85 -17.76
N TYR A 107 -17.71 3.17 -17.87
CA TYR A 107 -17.51 4.05 -16.73
C TYR A 107 -18.76 4.04 -15.87
N LYS A 108 -18.60 3.75 -14.58
CA LYS A 108 -19.69 3.76 -13.60
C LYS A 108 -19.36 4.72 -12.47
N ALA A 109 -20.35 5.49 -12.04
CA ALA A 109 -20.26 6.37 -10.90
C ALA A 109 -21.50 6.26 -10.03
N ASN A 110 -21.32 6.18 -8.71
CA ASN A 110 -22.39 6.15 -7.72
C ASN A 110 -22.51 7.54 -7.10
N ASP A 111 -23.72 8.11 -7.04
CA ASP A 111 -23.98 9.43 -6.45
C ASP A 111 -23.95 9.42 -4.91
N CYS A 112 -23.99 8.23 -4.31
CA CYS A 112 -24.03 8.04 -2.86
C CYS A 112 -25.13 8.86 -2.15
N ASP A 113 -26.27 9.10 -2.80
CA ASP A 113 -27.40 9.84 -2.22
C ASP A 113 -28.59 8.90 -1.95
N PRO A 114 -29.02 8.67 -0.71
CA PRO A 114 -28.54 9.27 0.56
C PRO A 114 -27.25 8.61 1.14
N ASP A 115 -26.85 7.47 0.63
CA ASP A 115 -25.62 6.73 0.99
C ASP A 115 -25.17 5.85 -0.19
N CYS A 116 -23.93 5.35 -0.19
CA CYS A 116 -23.37 4.60 -1.31
C CYS A 116 -24.01 3.21 -1.50
N ALA A 117 -24.69 2.67 -0.48
CA ALA A 117 -25.38 1.38 -0.60
C ALA A 117 -26.74 1.53 -1.30
N SER A 118 -27.38 2.70 -1.20
CA SER A 118 -28.70 3.02 -1.75
C SER A 118 -28.63 4.01 -2.91
N GLY A 119 -27.47 4.55 -3.22
CA GLY A 119 -27.26 5.54 -4.27
C GLY A 119 -27.50 5.00 -5.67
N ASN A 120 -27.65 5.91 -6.61
CA ASN A 120 -27.88 5.58 -8.01
C ASN A 120 -26.53 5.38 -8.72
N ILE A 121 -26.45 4.32 -9.52
CA ILE A 121 -25.31 4.06 -10.39
C ILE A 121 -25.62 4.59 -11.78
N PHE A 122 -24.76 5.46 -12.26
CA PHE A 122 -24.79 6.02 -13.60
C PHE A 122 -23.71 5.38 -14.45
N GLU A 123 -24.00 5.14 -15.72
CA GLU A 123 -23.10 4.45 -16.64
C GLU A 123 -22.90 5.24 -17.93
N GLU A 124 -21.68 5.20 -18.47
CA GLU A 124 -21.33 5.77 -19.77
C GLU A 124 -20.25 4.92 -20.45
N GLN A 125 -20.41 4.65 -21.74
CA GLN A 125 -19.40 3.95 -22.51
C GLN A 125 -18.17 4.82 -22.76
N VAL A 126 -16.97 4.27 -22.55
CA VAL A 126 -15.72 4.99 -22.73
C VAL A 126 -14.76 4.26 -23.65
N LYS A 127 -13.98 5.03 -24.41
CA LYS A 127 -12.78 4.59 -25.11
C LYS A 127 -11.59 4.73 -24.17
N LEU A 128 -10.71 3.74 -24.16
CA LEU A 128 -9.59 3.63 -23.22
C LEU A 128 -8.26 3.66 -23.98
N LYS A 129 -7.27 4.26 -23.34
CA LYS A 129 -5.87 4.20 -23.77
C LYS A 129 -4.96 4.10 -22.55
N MET A 130 -4.14 3.03 -22.50
CA MET A 130 -3.04 2.94 -21.53
C MET A 130 -1.77 3.53 -22.14
N SER A 131 -0.98 4.19 -21.31
CA SER A 131 0.29 4.82 -21.67
C SER A 131 1.28 4.80 -20.51
N GLY A 132 2.50 5.32 -20.75
CA GLY A 132 3.52 5.43 -19.72
C GLY A 132 4.07 4.06 -19.31
N LEU A 133 4.97 3.49 -20.14
CA LEU A 133 5.64 2.26 -19.77
C LEU A 133 6.67 2.52 -18.66
N HIS A 134 6.56 1.80 -17.55
CA HIS A 134 7.48 1.84 -16.42
C HIS A 134 8.01 0.45 -16.10
N SER A 135 9.10 0.38 -15.34
CA SER A 135 9.66 -0.87 -14.84
C SER A 135 10.05 -0.75 -13.37
N ASP A 136 9.89 -1.84 -12.62
CA ASP A 136 10.44 -2.03 -11.27
C ASP A 136 11.85 -2.65 -11.29
N GLY A 137 12.45 -2.79 -12.47
CA GLY A 137 13.74 -3.44 -12.71
C GLY A 137 13.63 -4.91 -13.15
N SER A 138 12.48 -5.54 -12.99
CA SER A 138 12.21 -6.94 -13.37
C SER A 138 11.00 -7.12 -14.26
N ARG A 139 10.02 -6.24 -14.15
CA ARG A 139 8.73 -6.30 -14.86
C ARG A 139 8.43 -4.97 -15.54
N PHE A 140 7.51 -4.98 -16.51
CA PHE A 140 7.08 -3.79 -17.26
C PHE A 140 5.61 -3.52 -17.03
N PHE A 141 5.24 -2.25 -16.84
CA PHE A 141 3.89 -1.82 -16.49
C PHE A 141 3.42 -0.63 -17.31
N LEU A 142 2.21 -0.71 -17.86
CA LEU A 142 1.47 0.48 -18.28
C LEU A 142 0.82 1.13 -17.06
N ARG A 143 1.07 2.43 -16.86
CA ARG A 143 0.76 3.14 -15.64
C ARG A 143 -0.45 4.07 -15.74
N TYR A 144 -0.60 4.78 -16.86
CA TYR A 144 -1.62 5.82 -16.99
C TYR A 144 -2.77 5.33 -17.86
N LEU A 145 -3.98 5.33 -17.29
CA LEU A 145 -5.21 5.01 -17.99
C LEU A 145 -5.94 6.31 -18.36
N ASN A 146 -5.95 6.62 -19.64
CA ASN A 146 -6.74 7.70 -20.21
C ASN A 146 -8.07 7.14 -20.71
N PHE A 147 -9.16 7.86 -20.48
CA PHE A 147 -10.49 7.47 -20.95
C PHE A 147 -11.27 8.65 -21.49
N ARG A 148 -12.16 8.38 -22.44
CA ARG A 148 -12.97 9.39 -23.11
C ARG A 148 -14.34 8.83 -23.50
N ALA A 149 -15.38 9.61 -23.19
CA ALA A 149 -16.77 9.39 -23.59
C ALA A 149 -17.19 10.34 -24.73
N ASP A 150 -18.25 9.99 -25.42
CA ASP A 150 -18.88 10.86 -26.42
C ASP A 150 -19.80 11.91 -25.72
N SER A 151 -20.38 11.56 -24.57
CA SER A 151 -21.18 12.42 -23.68
C SER A 151 -20.37 12.84 -22.43
N PRO A 152 -20.83 13.82 -21.63
CA PRO A 152 -20.26 14.08 -20.32
C PRO A 152 -20.31 12.83 -19.44
N LEU A 153 -19.20 12.55 -18.75
CA LEU A 153 -19.12 11.45 -17.79
C LEU A 153 -20.11 11.67 -16.64
N PRO A 154 -20.76 10.62 -16.15
CA PRO A 154 -21.66 10.71 -15.01
C PRO A 154 -21.01 11.42 -13.82
N LEU A 155 -21.79 12.28 -13.15
CA LEU A 155 -21.37 13.09 -12.00
C LEU A 155 -20.17 14.02 -12.27
N SER A 156 -19.85 14.25 -13.56
CA SER A 156 -18.75 15.11 -14.00
C SER A 156 -19.18 15.96 -15.19
N ASN A 157 -18.61 17.16 -15.32
CA ASN A 157 -18.80 17.97 -16.52
C ASN A 157 -17.76 17.67 -17.61
N SER A 158 -16.85 16.74 -17.38
CA SER A 158 -15.81 16.34 -18.32
C SER A 158 -16.25 15.18 -19.19
N LYS A 159 -15.70 15.12 -20.41
CA LYS A 159 -15.85 13.95 -21.29
C LYS A 159 -14.65 13.00 -21.24
N SER A 160 -13.64 13.31 -20.42
CA SER A 160 -12.43 12.53 -20.35
C SER A 160 -11.78 12.64 -18.99
N GLY A 161 -10.92 11.68 -18.65
CA GLY A 161 -10.07 11.68 -17.47
C GLY A 161 -8.82 10.85 -17.68
N GLU A 162 -7.92 10.95 -16.71
CA GLU A 162 -6.72 10.14 -16.60
C GLU A 162 -6.56 9.65 -15.16
N TRP A 163 -6.22 8.38 -15.01
CA TRP A 163 -5.90 7.78 -13.72
C TRP A 163 -4.49 7.21 -13.73
N ASP A 164 -3.76 7.41 -12.66
CA ASP A 164 -2.55 6.66 -12.35
C ASP A 164 -2.96 5.36 -11.66
N VAL A 165 -3.04 4.27 -12.41
CA VAL A 165 -3.48 2.98 -11.87
C VAL A 165 -2.45 2.32 -10.96
N ALA A 166 -1.21 2.84 -10.90
CA ALA A 166 -0.17 2.37 -9.99
C ALA A 166 -0.17 3.11 -8.64
N GLU A 167 -0.85 4.25 -8.53
CA GLU A 167 -0.80 5.11 -7.34
C GLU A 167 -1.14 4.34 -6.06
N PHE A 168 -2.26 3.64 -6.06
CA PHE A 168 -2.68 2.85 -4.90
C PHE A 168 -1.66 1.75 -4.55
N TYR A 169 -1.11 1.06 -5.56
CA TYR A 169 -0.12 0.01 -5.36
C TYR A 169 1.19 0.56 -4.77
N ILE A 170 1.64 1.73 -5.24
CA ILE A 170 2.88 2.38 -4.79
C ILE A 170 2.73 2.88 -3.36
N GLU A 171 1.59 3.47 -3.01
CA GLU A 171 1.34 4.10 -1.72
C GLU A 171 0.89 3.12 -0.62
N SER A 172 0.47 1.92 -0.99
CA SER A 172 -0.02 0.94 -0.03
C SER A 172 1.12 0.30 0.77
N PRO A 173 1.24 0.56 2.08
CA PRO A 173 2.29 -0.02 2.91
C PRO A 173 2.13 -1.53 3.14
N TRP A 174 0.96 -2.09 2.80
CA TRP A 174 0.60 -3.49 3.06
C TRP A 174 1.04 -4.44 1.95
N MET A 175 1.55 -3.93 0.84
CA MET A 175 1.90 -4.71 -0.35
C MET A 175 3.41 -4.88 -0.55
N ARG A 176 4.16 -4.56 0.48
CA ARG A 176 5.64 -4.65 0.49
C ARG A 176 6.12 -5.84 1.29
#